data_f542e26ed7b080060f1f9aca86062a71
#
_entry.id   f542e26ed7b080060f1f9aca86062a71
#
_cell.length_a   1.000
_cell.length_b   1.000
_cell.length_c   1.000
_cell.angle_alpha   90.00
_cell.angle_beta   90.00
_cell.angle_gamma   90.00
#
_symmetry.space_group_name_H-M   'P 1'
#
loop_
_entity.id
_entity.type
_entity.pdbx_description
1 polymer ?
#
loop_
_entity_poly.entity_id
_entity_poly.type
_entity_poly.pdbx_seq_one_letter_code
_entity_poly.pdbx_strand_id
1 'polypeptide(L)'
;VSGDTSSLGTCIIGTVAGDLHDIGKNLVAMMIESAGFKVVDLGVDVPKEKFIEAVQQNDNVKIVACSGLLTTTMPAMKETVKALKESKLQGFKIMVGGAPVTPEFASEINADAYTPDAGSAAVKAKELASA
;
A
#
# COMPACT_ATOMS: atom_id res chain seq x y z
N VAL A 1 2.68 -23.88 1.45
CA VAL A 1 2.35 -23.99 0.94
C VAL A 1 2.30 -24.08 -0.07
N SER A 2 2.56 -24.46 -0.34
CA SER A 2 2.60 -24.64 -1.30
C SER A 2 2.06 -23.91 -2.08
N GLY A 3 2.47 -23.32 -2.33
CA GLY A 3 2.15 -22.63 -3.13
C GLY A 3 0.95 -22.38 -3.49
N ASP A 4 0.76 -22.39 -3.08
CA ASP A 4 -0.15 -22.40 -3.30
C ASP A 4 -0.87 -21.58 -4.03
N THR A 5 -1.46 -22.02 -4.59
CA THR A 5 -2.37 -21.40 -5.51
C THR A 5 -3.46 -20.63 -4.85
N SER A 6 -3.40 -20.60 -3.58
CA SER A 6 -4.43 -19.92 -2.78
C SER A 6 -4.12 -18.46 -2.53
N SER A 7 -3.07 -17.94 -3.13
CA SER A 7 -2.70 -16.55 -2.94
C SER A 7 -3.81 -15.60 -3.41
N LEU A 8 -4.08 -14.58 -2.61
CA LEU A 8 -5.07 -13.55 -2.96
C LEU A 8 -4.49 -12.52 -3.93
N GLY A 9 -3.21 -12.61 -4.23
CA GLY A 9 -2.54 -11.68 -5.10
C GLY A 9 -1.31 -11.09 -4.44
N THR A 10 -0.71 -10.10 -5.08
CA THR A 10 0.49 -9.44 -4.60
C THR A 10 0.13 -8.07 -4.02
N CYS A 11 0.68 -7.77 -2.84
CA CYS A 11 0.56 -6.46 -2.21
C CYS A 11 1.93 -5.81 -2.19
N ILE A 12 2.03 -4.63 -2.79
CA ILE A 12 3.24 -3.81 -2.71
C ILE A 12 3.05 -2.87 -1.52
N ILE A 13 4.01 -2.81 -0.62
CA ILE A 13 3.91 -1.93 0.54
C ILE A 13 5.21 -1.16 0.74
N GLY A 14 5.10 0.08 1.14
CA GLY A 14 6.27 0.91 1.44
C GLY A 14 5.89 2.16 2.20
N THR A 15 6.89 2.74 2.86
CA THR A 15 6.76 4.03 3.53
C THR A 15 7.21 5.11 2.54
N VAL A 16 6.40 6.17 2.42
CA VAL A 16 6.61 7.17 1.36
C VAL A 16 7.91 7.93 1.54
N ALA A 17 8.32 8.62 0.48
CA ALA A 17 9.59 9.36 0.44
C ALA A 17 9.69 10.36 1.59
N GLY A 18 10.84 10.42 2.20
CA GLY A 18 11.12 11.32 3.31
C GLY A 18 10.74 10.76 4.67
N ASP A 19 10.08 9.60 4.71
CA ASP A 19 9.60 9.00 5.95
C ASP A 19 10.37 7.72 6.22
N LEU A 20 10.97 7.63 7.42
CA LEU A 20 11.81 6.49 7.79
C LEU A 20 11.14 5.56 8.80
N HIS A 21 9.87 5.75 9.09
CA HIS A 21 9.16 4.94 10.08
C HIS A 21 8.72 3.62 9.47
N ASP A 22 9.00 2.51 10.15
CA ASP A 22 8.71 1.19 9.62
C ASP A 22 7.91 0.28 10.53
N ILE A 23 7.76 0.63 11.82
CA ILE A 23 7.07 -0.25 12.76
C ILE A 23 5.64 -0.55 12.32
N GLY A 24 4.88 0.49 12.02
CA GLY A 24 3.51 0.34 11.56
C GLY A 24 3.43 -0.35 10.20
N LYS A 25 4.33 0.04 9.29
CA LYS A 25 4.38 -0.57 7.97
C LYS A 25 4.66 -2.07 8.07
N ASN A 26 5.63 -2.44 8.91
CA ASN A 26 5.99 -3.85 9.07
C ASN A 26 4.84 -4.66 9.65
N LEU A 27 4.11 -4.08 10.60
CA LEU A 27 2.96 -4.75 11.18
C LEU A 27 1.86 -4.96 10.13
N VAL A 28 1.59 -3.94 9.32
CA VAL A 28 0.62 -4.04 8.22
C VAL A 28 1.06 -5.14 7.24
N ALA A 29 2.34 -5.13 6.86
CA ALA A 29 2.86 -6.13 5.94
C ALA A 29 2.66 -7.55 6.49
N MET A 30 2.94 -7.74 7.77
CA MET A 30 2.78 -9.04 8.41
C MET A 30 1.31 -9.49 8.41
N MET A 31 0.40 -8.58 8.72
CA MET A 31 -1.02 -8.91 8.76
C MET A 31 -1.57 -9.23 7.37
N ILE A 32 -1.13 -8.48 6.36
CA ILE A 32 -1.56 -8.73 4.98
C ILE A 32 -1.01 -10.06 4.49
N GLU A 33 0.23 -10.36 4.80
CA GLU A 33 0.82 -11.65 4.44
C GLU A 33 0.05 -12.79 5.09
N SER A 34 -0.29 -12.64 6.37
CA SER A 34 -1.05 -13.65 7.09
C SER A 34 -2.43 -13.86 6.51
N ALA A 35 -2.97 -12.86 5.84
CA ALA A 35 -4.29 -12.94 5.20
C ALA A 35 -4.25 -13.70 3.87
N GLY A 36 -3.07 -13.99 3.33
CA GLY A 36 -2.96 -14.78 2.12
C GLY A 36 -2.36 -14.09 0.92
N PHE A 37 -1.83 -12.86 1.10
CA PHE A 37 -1.17 -12.14 0.02
C PHE A 37 0.32 -12.45 -0.02
N LYS A 38 0.89 -12.36 -1.21
CA LYS A 38 2.33 -12.25 -1.37
C LYS A 38 2.69 -10.78 -1.16
N VAL A 39 3.56 -10.48 -0.21
CA VAL A 39 3.91 -9.11 0.12
C VAL A 39 5.28 -8.77 -0.43
N VAL A 40 5.36 -7.67 -1.16
CA VAL A 40 6.62 -7.10 -1.62
C VAL A 40 6.83 -5.81 -0.84
N ASP A 41 7.76 -5.85 0.10
CA ASP A 41 8.01 -4.73 1.01
C ASP A 41 9.16 -3.89 0.45
N LEU A 42 8.85 -2.67 0.07
CA LEU A 42 9.84 -1.77 -0.53
C LEU A 42 10.71 -1.05 0.50
N GLY A 43 10.34 -1.15 1.79
CA GLY A 43 11.08 -0.50 2.84
C GLY A 43 10.57 0.88 3.18
N VAL A 44 11.48 1.77 3.56
CA VAL A 44 11.14 3.14 3.96
C VAL A 44 11.77 4.13 2.98
N ASP A 45 11.32 5.37 3.05
CA ASP A 45 11.83 6.44 2.18
C ASP A 45 11.76 6.01 0.72
N VAL A 46 10.59 5.52 0.31
CA VAL A 46 10.41 4.95 -1.04
C VAL A 46 9.88 6.03 -1.98
N PRO A 47 10.64 6.39 -3.02
CA PRO A 47 10.14 7.37 -3.98
C PRO A 47 9.01 6.79 -4.83
N LYS A 48 8.18 7.65 -5.36
CA LYS A 48 7.01 7.22 -6.14
C LYS A 48 7.38 6.33 -7.31
N GLU A 49 8.52 6.58 -7.92
CA GLU A 49 9.01 5.78 -9.06
C GLU A 49 9.23 4.32 -8.67
N LYS A 50 9.66 4.09 -7.44
CA LYS A 50 9.87 2.72 -6.96
C LYS A 50 8.56 1.97 -6.78
N PHE A 51 7.51 2.66 -6.35
CA PHE A 51 6.20 2.03 -6.27
C PHE A 51 5.72 1.61 -7.66
N ILE A 52 5.88 2.49 -8.64
CA ILE A 52 5.47 2.20 -10.02
C ILE A 52 6.28 1.03 -10.56
N GLU A 53 7.60 1.06 -10.37
CA GLU A 53 8.49 0.00 -10.83
C GLU A 53 8.08 -1.35 -10.23
N ALA A 54 7.75 -1.36 -8.94
CA ALA A 54 7.36 -2.59 -8.26
C ALA A 54 6.09 -3.19 -8.87
N VAL A 55 5.11 -2.33 -9.20
CA VAL A 55 3.89 -2.80 -9.84
C VAL A 55 4.21 -3.38 -11.22
N GLN A 56 5.11 -2.74 -11.97
CA GLN A 56 5.49 -3.22 -13.29
C GLN A 56 6.24 -4.56 -13.24
N GLN A 57 7.04 -4.76 -12.21
CA GLN A 57 7.92 -5.92 -12.11
C GLN A 57 7.30 -7.13 -11.42
N ASN A 58 6.13 -6.97 -10.85
CA ASN A 58 5.47 -8.06 -10.13
C ASN A 58 4.16 -8.43 -10.81
N ASP A 59 3.81 -9.71 -10.73
CA ASP A 59 2.58 -10.21 -11.33
C ASP A 59 1.45 -10.15 -10.32
N ASN A 60 0.24 -9.99 -10.85
CA ASN A 60 -0.99 -10.11 -10.06
C ASN A 60 -1.02 -9.15 -8.87
N VAL A 61 -0.54 -7.92 -9.09
CA VAL A 61 -0.57 -6.91 -8.05
C VAL A 61 -2.01 -6.44 -7.86
N LYS A 62 -2.53 -6.65 -6.66
CA LYS A 62 -3.91 -6.29 -6.32
C LYS A 62 -3.98 -5.07 -5.42
N ILE A 63 -2.94 -4.84 -4.62
CA ILE A 63 -2.94 -3.78 -3.61
C ILE A 63 -1.59 -3.07 -3.64
N VAL A 64 -1.63 -1.75 -3.58
CA VAL A 64 -0.44 -0.93 -3.28
C VAL A 64 -0.76 -0.17 -2.00
N ALA A 65 0.01 -0.44 -0.96
CA ALA A 65 -0.20 0.17 0.36
C ALA A 65 0.90 1.20 0.64
N CYS A 66 0.50 2.42 0.89
CA CYS A 66 1.42 3.52 1.20
C CYS A 66 1.28 3.91 2.66
N SER A 67 2.40 3.95 3.37
CA SER A 67 2.43 4.29 4.78
C SER A 67 3.16 5.61 4.98
N GLY A 68 2.70 6.42 5.92
CA GLY A 68 3.38 7.67 6.28
C GLY A 68 3.05 8.05 7.71
N LEU A 69 4.04 8.51 8.45
CA LEU A 69 3.87 8.81 9.87
C LEU A 69 4.09 10.29 10.20
N LEU A 70 4.61 11.06 9.26
CA LEU A 70 4.87 12.48 9.47
C LEU A 70 3.91 13.34 8.65
N THR A 71 3.42 14.42 9.24
CA THR A 71 2.60 15.37 8.49
C THR A 71 3.40 15.97 7.33
N THR A 72 4.72 16.11 7.52
CA THR A 72 5.59 16.67 6.47
C THR A 72 5.77 15.74 5.28
N THR A 73 5.42 14.46 5.42
CA THR A 73 5.50 13.50 4.31
C THR A 73 4.17 13.23 3.63
N MET A 74 3.11 13.90 4.07
CA MET A 74 1.81 13.76 3.40
C MET A 74 1.83 14.22 1.94
N PRO A 75 2.55 15.30 1.57
CA PRO A 75 2.66 15.63 0.15
C PRO A 75 3.30 14.51 -0.69
N ALA A 76 4.29 13.79 -0.12
CA ALA A 76 4.90 12.66 -0.83
C ALA A 76 3.89 11.53 -1.03
N MET A 77 3.03 11.28 -0.04
CA MET A 77 1.97 10.29 -0.16
C MET A 77 1.00 10.67 -1.28
N LYS A 78 0.61 11.94 -1.31
CA LYS A 78 -0.27 12.46 -2.37
C LYS A 78 0.35 12.26 -3.74
N GLU A 79 1.63 12.60 -3.90
CA GLU A 79 2.33 12.46 -5.16
C GLU A 79 2.45 11.00 -5.58
N THR A 80 2.66 10.11 -4.63
CA THR A 80 2.76 8.68 -4.91
C THR A 80 1.43 8.14 -5.44
N VAL A 81 0.32 8.47 -4.77
CA VAL A 81 -1.00 8.04 -5.22
C VAL A 81 -1.30 8.60 -6.61
N LYS A 82 -1.00 9.87 -6.80
CA LYS A 82 -1.23 10.53 -8.09
C LYS A 82 -0.43 9.85 -9.20
N ALA A 83 0.85 9.58 -8.95
CA ALA A 83 1.71 8.95 -9.95
C ALA A 83 1.21 7.55 -10.31
N LEU A 84 0.77 6.78 -9.32
CA LEU A 84 0.21 5.46 -9.56
C LEU A 84 -1.07 5.52 -10.39
N LYS A 85 -1.94 6.48 -10.08
CA LYS A 85 -3.19 6.65 -10.84
C LYS A 85 -2.94 7.07 -12.27
N GLU A 86 -1.92 7.89 -12.50
CA GLU A 86 -1.59 8.41 -13.83
C GLU A 86 -0.72 7.45 -14.64
N SER A 87 -0.21 6.39 -14.02
CA SER A 87 0.72 5.47 -14.69
C SER A 87 0.07 4.58 -15.74
N LYS A 88 -1.25 4.54 -15.78
CA LYS A 88 -2.05 3.67 -16.66
C LYS A 88 -1.90 2.18 -16.33
N LEU A 89 -1.19 1.83 -15.29
CA LEU A 89 -1.16 0.45 -14.79
C LEU A 89 -2.51 0.16 -14.15
N GLN A 90 -2.97 -1.06 -14.27
CA GLN A 90 -4.31 -1.43 -13.85
C GLN A 90 -4.32 -2.71 -13.02
N GLY A 91 -5.46 -2.97 -12.41
CA GLY A 91 -5.68 -4.21 -11.67
C GLY A 91 -5.40 -4.12 -10.19
N PHE A 92 -5.01 -2.95 -9.69
CA PHE A 92 -4.72 -2.79 -8.27
C PHE A 92 -5.51 -1.64 -7.66
N LYS A 93 -5.63 -1.69 -6.34
CA LYS A 93 -6.23 -0.62 -5.55
C LYS A 93 -5.17 -0.06 -4.61
N ILE A 94 -5.33 1.21 -4.24
CA ILE A 94 -4.35 1.92 -3.42
C ILE A 94 -4.92 2.16 -2.03
N MET A 95 -4.20 1.68 -1.00
CA MET A 95 -4.55 1.90 0.40
C MET A 95 -3.53 2.86 1.00
N VAL A 96 -4.00 3.72 1.88
CA VAL A 96 -3.11 4.63 2.62
C VAL A 96 -3.39 4.52 4.10
N GLY A 97 -2.35 4.70 4.91
CA GLY A 97 -2.47 4.63 6.35
C GLY A 97 -1.30 5.29 7.04
N GLY A 98 -1.43 5.45 8.36
CA GLY A 98 -0.44 6.10 9.19
C GLY A 98 -1.11 7.13 10.09
N ALA A 99 -0.45 7.48 11.20
CA ALA A 99 -1.05 8.32 12.24
C ALA A 99 -1.64 9.65 11.72
N PRO A 100 -0.97 10.41 10.84
CA PRO A 100 -1.52 11.67 10.36
C PRO A 100 -2.56 11.52 9.24
N VAL A 101 -2.72 10.30 8.70
CA VAL A 101 -3.67 10.08 7.60
C VAL A 101 -5.08 10.02 8.16
N THR A 102 -6.00 10.71 7.50
CA THR A 102 -7.41 10.72 7.87
C THR A 102 -8.23 10.22 6.68
N PRO A 103 -9.49 9.80 6.92
CA PRO A 103 -10.37 9.45 5.80
C PRO A 103 -10.54 10.60 4.81
N GLU A 104 -10.59 11.83 5.32
CA GLU A 104 -10.72 13.01 4.48
C GLU A 104 -9.50 13.19 3.58
N PHE A 105 -8.31 13.03 4.13
CA PHE A 105 -7.08 13.13 3.35
C PHE A 105 -7.02 12.04 2.28
N ALA A 106 -7.36 10.81 2.65
CA ALA A 106 -7.36 9.69 1.70
C ALA A 106 -8.29 9.98 0.54
N SER A 107 -9.47 10.51 0.82
CA SER A 107 -10.43 10.87 -0.21
C SER A 107 -9.89 11.99 -1.10
N GLU A 108 -9.26 12.99 -0.48
CA GLU A 108 -8.69 14.13 -1.19
C GLU A 108 -7.65 13.72 -2.22
N ILE A 109 -6.82 12.73 -1.86
CA ILE A 109 -5.75 12.28 -2.75
C ILE A 109 -6.19 11.14 -3.66
N ASN A 110 -7.47 10.78 -3.62
CA ASN A 110 -8.05 9.74 -4.47
C ASN A 110 -7.52 8.34 -4.19
N ALA A 111 -7.12 8.06 -2.94
CA ALA A 111 -6.80 6.71 -2.54
C ALA A 111 -8.08 5.88 -2.53
N ASP A 112 -7.95 4.58 -2.80
CA ASP A 112 -9.11 3.70 -2.84
C ASP A 112 -9.59 3.30 -1.45
N ALA A 113 -8.71 3.34 -0.46
CA ALA A 113 -9.07 3.01 0.92
C ALA A 113 -8.14 3.67 1.92
N TYR A 114 -8.68 3.90 3.10
CA TYR A 114 -7.95 4.35 4.27
C TYR A 114 -8.05 3.27 5.33
N THR A 115 -6.95 2.96 5.99
CA THR A 115 -6.95 1.95 7.05
C THR A 115 -6.30 2.53 8.30
N PRO A 116 -7.05 2.57 9.43
CA PRO A 116 -6.54 3.18 10.65
C PRO A 116 -5.51 2.32 11.40
N ASP A 117 -5.50 1.01 11.14
CA ASP A 117 -4.57 0.11 11.83
C ASP A 117 -4.27 -1.13 10.99
N ALA A 118 -3.34 -1.95 11.48
CA ALA A 118 -2.88 -3.11 10.72
C ALA A 118 -3.97 -4.16 10.52
N GLY A 119 -4.82 -4.37 11.51
CA GLY A 119 -5.89 -5.34 11.39
C GLY A 119 -6.91 -4.96 10.33
N SER A 120 -7.33 -3.70 10.33
CA SER A 120 -8.27 -3.25 9.30
C SER A 120 -7.61 -3.20 7.93
N ALA A 121 -6.28 -3.01 7.85
CA ALA A 121 -5.59 -3.05 6.58
C ALA A 121 -5.71 -4.42 5.93
N ALA A 122 -5.54 -5.50 6.70
CA ALA A 122 -5.66 -6.85 6.16
C ALA A 122 -7.07 -7.14 5.69
N VAL A 123 -8.08 -6.74 6.46
CA VAL A 123 -9.48 -6.92 6.09
C VAL A 123 -9.80 -6.16 4.81
N LYS A 124 -9.39 -4.90 4.76
CA LYS A 124 -9.66 -4.06 3.60
C LYS A 124 -8.95 -4.58 2.34
N ALA A 125 -7.72 -5.08 2.50
CA ALA A 125 -6.98 -5.63 1.37
C ALA A 125 -7.73 -6.81 0.76
N LYS A 126 -8.28 -7.70 1.60
CA LYS A 126 -9.07 -8.83 1.11
C LYS A 126 -10.32 -8.37 0.38
N GLU A 127 -10.99 -7.36 0.92
CA GLU A 127 -12.19 -6.81 0.28
C GLU A 127 -11.87 -6.23 -1.10
N LEU A 128 -10.81 -5.45 -1.18
CA LEU A 128 -10.43 -4.79 -2.43
C LEU A 128 -9.97 -5.80 -3.48
N ALA A 129 -9.26 -6.84 -3.05
CA ALA A 129 -8.76 -7.85 -3.97
C ALA A 129 -9.88 -8.71 -4.53
N SER A 130 -11.00 -8.83 -3.81
CA SER A 130 -12.15 -9.63 -4.22
C SER A 130 -13.13 -8.85 -5.08
N ALA A 131 -12.96 -7.53 -5.15
CA ALA A 131 -13.90 -6.66 -5.84
C ALA A 131 -13.77 -6.77 -7.36
#